data_f1b5e5af517dcb0bc23d99659435cb24
#
_entry.id   f1b5e5af517dcb0bc23d99659435cb24
#
_cell.length_a   1.000
_cell.length_b   1.000
_cell.length_c   1.000
_cell.angle_alpha   90.00
_cell.angle_beta   90.00
_cell.angle_gamma   90.00
#
_symmetry.space_group_name_H-M   'P 1'
#
loop_
_entity.id
_entity.type
_entity.pdbx_description
1 polymer ?
#
loop_
_entity_poly.entity_id
_entity_poly.type
_entity_poly.pdbx_seq_one_letter_code
_entity_poly.pdbx_strand_id
1 'polypeptide(L)'
;AGGLTGGPLVTGLDPSHKGFYHGGDLKGVIGKLDYIKGLGTTAIWLTPSFKNQPVQGAGADTSAGYHGYWVTDFTRIDPHLGTNDELKAFIDDAHSRGIDVYFDIITNHTADVISYAENQYTYIDQATKPYTDAAGNAFDPADFAGTDTFPTMDAATSFPYTPVVDPAEANVKVPAWLNDVTL
;
A
#
# COMPACT_ATOMS: atom_id res chain seq x y z
N ALA A 1 16.59 5.77 10.31
CA ALA A 1 15.50 6.12 9.39
C ALA A 1 16.11 6.62 8.08
N GLY A 2 16.10 5.82 7.05
CA GLY A 2 16.68 5.85 5.69
C GLY A 2 16.88 7.16 4.93
N GLY A 3 17.41 8.20 5.58
CA GLY A 3 17.74 9.46 4.88
C GLY A 3 16.53 10.31 4.47
N LEU A 4 15.34 10.01 4.97
CA LEU A 4 14.14 10.82 4.71
C LEU A 4 14.31 12.23 5.32
N THR A 5 14.00 13.25 4.53
CA THR A 5 14.12 14.66 4.91
C THR A 5 12.77 15.37 4.81
N GLY A 6 12.48 16.24 5.75
CA GLY A 6 11.23 17.00 5.83
C GLY A 6 10.54 16.88 7.19
N GLY A 7 9.43 17.58 7.36
CA GLY A 7 8.62 17.51 8.56
C GLY A 7 7.74 16.25 8.64
N PRO A 8 7.04 16.03 9.77
CA PRO A 8 6.19 14.85 9.98
C PRO A 8 5.15 14.60 8.87
N LEU A 9 4.54 15.63 8.33
CA LEU A 9 3.54 15.52 7.26
C LEU A 9 4.13 15.12 5.90
N VAL A 10 5.46 15.20 5.74
CA VAL A 10 6.17 14.76 4.52
C VAL A 10 6.75 13.38 4.69
N THR A 11 7.36 13.13 5.83
CA THR A 11 8.05 11.87 6.11
C THR A 11 7.21 10.84 6.84
N GLY A 12 6.16 11.25 7.55
CA GLY A 12 5.42 10.38 8.46
C GLY A 12 6.13 10.07 9.79
N LEU A 13 7.29 10.69 10.06
CA LEU A 13 8.07 10.44 11.28
C LEU A 13 7.73 11.47 12.37
N ASP A 14 7.03 11.03 13.42
CA ASP A 14 6.77 11.78 14.63
C ASP A 14 6.63 10.84 15.83
N PRO A 15 7.71 10.60 16.60
CA PRO A 15 7.68 9.72 17.76
C PRO A 15 6.75 10.19 18.89
N SER A 16 6.28 11.43 18.85
CA SER A 16 5.35 11.98 19.85
C SER A 16 3.87 11.74 19.51
N HIS A 17 3.58 11.37 18.24
CA HIS A 17 2.21 11.20 17.76
C HIS A 17 1.89 9.73 17.50
N LYS A 18 0.86 9.18 18.15
CA LYS A 18 0.49 7.75 18.10
C LYS A 18 0.23 7.17 16.70
N GLY A 19 -0.15 8.00 15.74
CA GLY A 19 -0.49 7.61 14.37
C GLY A 19 0.66 7.80 13.36
N PHE A 20 1.91 7.99 13.84
CA PHE A 20 3.07 8.25 13.00
C PHE A 20 4.19 7.22 13.25
N TYR A 21 5.22 7.21 12.40
CA TYR A 21 6.40 6.38 12.63
C TYR A 21 7.16 6.86 13.87
N HIS A 22 7.57 5.90 14.71
CA HIS A 22 8.32 6.17 15.92
C HIS A 22 9.82 5.83 15.81
N GLY A 23 10.24 5.35 14.66
CA GLY A 23 11.58 4.84 14.41
C GLY A 23 11.63 3.31 14.47
N GLY A 24 12.85 2.78 14.50
CA GLY A 24 13.11 1.36 14.28
C GLY A 24 13.35 1.08 12.80
N ASP A 25 14.26 0.14 12.52
CA ASP A 25 14.62 -0.25 11.16
C ASP A 25 15.17 -1.68 11.11
N LEU A 26 15.46 -2.17 9.90
CA LEU A 26 16.00 -3.52 9.70
C LEU A 26 17.35 -3.72 10.37
N LYS A 27 18.22 -2.71 10.40
CA LYS A 27 19.50 -2.79 11.12
C LYS A 27 19.32 -3.00 12.61
N GLY A 28 18.32 -2.30 13.18
CA GLY A 28 17.97 -2.47 14.58
C GLY A 28 17.50 -3.88 14.90
N VAL A 29 16.67 -4.47 14.04
CA VAL A 29 16.20 -5.86 14.21
C VAL A 29 17.35 -6.86 14.03
N ILE A 30 18.20 -6.70 13.02
CA ILE A 30 19.39 -7.54 12.81
C ILE A 30 20.23 -7.58 14.08
N GLY A 31 20.49 -6.41 14.69
CA GLY A 31 21.25 -6.33 15.94
C GLY A 31 20.57 -6.98 17.16
N LYS A 32 19.33 -7.47 17.03
CA LYS A 32 18.55 -8.12 18.09
C LYS A 32 18.19 -9.58 17.78
N LEU A 33 18.62 -10.14 16.65
CA LEU A 33 18.26 -11.50 16.28
C LEU A 33 18.72 -12.55 17.29
N ASP A 34 19.88 -12.39 17.93
CA ASP A 34 20.31 -13.30 18.98
C ASP A 34 19.40 -13.26 20.21
N TYR A 35 18.94 -12.07 20.59
CA TYR A 35 17.96 -11.91 21.67
C TYR A 35 16.63 -12.58 21.29
N ILE A 36 16.13 -12.32 20.07
CA ILE A 36 14.90 -12.91 19.55
C ILE A 36 14.99 -14.44 19.52
N LYS A 37 16.12 -14.99 19.05
CA LYS A 37 16.38 -16.42 19.05
C LYS A 37 16.42 -16.99 20.47
N GLY A 38 17.02 -16.26 21.40
CA GLY A 38 17.10 -16.63 22.82
C GLY A 38 15.74 -16.74 23.51
N LEU A 39 14.72 -16.08 23.00
CA LEU A 39 13.32 -16.22 23.45
C LEU A 39 12.65 -17.51 22.94
N GLY A 40 13.33 -18.32 22.12
CA GLY A 40 12.75 -19.51 21.50
C GLY A 40 11.99 -19.25 20.21
N THR A 41 12.12 -18.05 19.64
CA THR A 41 11.45 -17.67 18.37
C THR A 41 12.00 -18.52 17.22
N THR A 42 11.09 -19.07 16.41
CA THR A 42 11.40 -19.88 15.22
C THR A 42 11.01 -19.18 13.92
N ALA A 43 10.19 -18.14 14.01
CA ALA A 43 9.76 -17.36 12.85
C ALA A 43 9.51 -15.89 13.22
N ILE A 44 9.76 -14.98 12.28
CA ILE A 44 9.44 -13.57 12.38
C ILE A 44 8.44 -13.27 11.25
N TRP A 45 7.28 -12.72 11.61
CA TRP A 45 6.31 -12.21 10.66
C TRP A 45 6.40 -10.68 10.65
N LEU A 46 6.75 -10.13 9.48
CA LEU A 46 6.78 -8.69 9.26
C LEU A 46 5.43 -8.19 8.77
N THR A 47 4.99 -7.03 9.26
CA THR A 47 3.92 -6.26 8.60
C THR A 47 4.34 -5.93 7.17
N PRO A 48 3.41 -5.53 6.27
CA PRO A 48 3.79 -5.21 4.90
C PRO A 48 4.93 -4.19 4.89
N SER A 49 6.04 -4.57 4.25
CA SER A 49 7.30 -3.82 4.36
C SER A 49 7.65 -3.05 3.10
N PHE A 50 6.81 -3.10 2.07
CA PHE A 50 7.00 -2.33 0.84
C PHE A 50 6.82 -0.84 1.06
N LYS A 51 7.36 -0.04 0.13
CA LYS A 51 7.26 1.42 0.21
C LYS A 51 5.81 1.87 0.25
N ASN A 52 5.47 2.61 1.29
CA ASN A 52 4.14 3.15 1.56
C ASN A 52 4.00 4.62 1.16
N GLN A 53 2.75 5.06 1.01
CA GLN A 53 2.40 6.48 1.12
C GLN A 53 2.80 6.94 2.53
N PRO A 54 3.65 7.98 2.66
CA PRO A 54 4.16 8.39 3.98
C PRO A 54 3.06 8.84 4.93
N VAL A 55 2.11 9.63 4.42
CA VAL A 55 1.01 10.23 5.21
C VAL A 55 -0.27 10.23 4.38
N GLN A 56 -1.38 9.93 5.02
CA GLN A 56 -2.73 10.06 4.46
C GLN A 56 -3.68 10.74 5.45
N GLY A 57 -4.85 11.17 4.93
CA GLY A 57 -5.87 11.86 5.71
C GLY A 57 -5.63 13.37 5.85
N ALA A 58 -6.56 14.03 6.54
CA ALA A 58 -6.52 15.48 6.77
C ALA A 58 -7.00 15.83 8.18
N GLY A 59 -6.47 16.90 8.74
CA GLY A 59 -6.85 17.35 10.07
C GLY A 59 -6.60 16.32 11.16
N ALA A 60 -7.63 15.98 11.93
CA ALA A 60 -7.53 15.02 13.04
C ALA A 60 -7.37 13.56 12.57
N ASP A 61 -7.70 13.25 11.32
CA ASP A 61 -7.62 11.91 10.74
C ASP A 61 -6.28 11.69 10.01
N THR A 62 -5.36 12.66 10.06
CA THR A 62 -4.03 12.53 9.47
C THR A 62 -3.22 11.47 10.19
N SER A 63 -2.68 10.51 9.44
CA SER A 63 -1.80 9.47 9.98
C SER A 63 -0.74 9.05 8.97
N ALA A 64 0.30 8.38 9.45
CA ALA A 64 1.37 7.85 8.62
C ALA A 64 1.16 6.38 8.27
N GLY A 65 1.80 5.93 7.18
CA GLY A 65 1.76 4.54 6.70
C GLY A 65 2.61 3.56 7.50
N TYR A 66 2.84 3.81 8.79
CA TYR A 66 3.72 2.99 9.66
C TYR A 66 3.30 1.52 9.75
N HIS A 67 2.04 1.24 9.52
CA HIS A 67 1.48 -0.13 9.53
C HIS A 67 1.79 -0.92 8.25
N GLY A 68 2.23 -0.26 7.16
CA GLY A 68 2.62 -0.92 5.92
C GLY A 68 1.49 -1.18 4.91
N TYR A 69 0.24 -0.82 5.20
CA TYR A 69 -0.92 -1.17 4.36
C TYR A 69 -1.25 -0.16 3.25
N TRP A 70 -0.48 0.90 3.08
CA TRP A 70 -0.67 1.91 2.02
C TRP A 70 0.46 1.84 0.99
N VAL A 71 0.62 0.67 0.36
CA VAL A 71 1.72 0.43 -0.56
C VAL A 71 1.59 1.26 -1.83
N THR A 72 2.67 1.97 -2.17
CA THR A 72 2.82 2.67 -3.44
C THR A 72 3.81 1.99 -4.38
N ASP A 73 4.83 1.29 -3.85
CA ASP A 73 5.86 0.64 -4.67
C ASP A 73 6.10 -0.78 -4.16
N PHE A 74 5.67 -1.75 -4.95
CA PHE A 74 5.77 -3.18 -4.65
C PHE A 74 7.15 -3.79 -4.99
N THR A 75 8.10 -2.98 -5.47
CA THR A 75 9.43 -3.46 -5.91
C THR A 75 10.54 -3.16 -4.90
N ARG A 76 10.24 -2.39 -3.86
CA ARG A 76 11.24 -2.01 -2.86
C ARG A 76 10.66 -1.84 -1.46
N ILE A 77 11.56 -2.03 -0.50
CA ILE A 77 11.26 -1.81 0.93
C ILE A 77 10.97 -0.33 1.21
N ASP A 78 10.15 -0.09 2.23
CA ASP A 78 9.90 1.27 2.72
C ASP A 78 11.19 1.90 3.25
N PRO A 79 11.51 3.14 2.85
CA PRO A 79 12.74 3.80 3.28
C PRO A 79 12.82 4.09 4.79
N HIS A 80 11.71 4.03 5.54
CA HIS A 80 11.75 4.07 7.01
C HIS A 80 12.40 2.80 7.60
N LEU A 81 12.24 1.68 6.92
CA LEU A 81 12.73 0.38 7.36
C LEU A 81 14.15 0.10 6.86
N GLY A 82 14.52 0.63 5.68
CA GLY A 82 15.83 0.43 5.13
C GLY A 82 15.86 0.33 3.60
N THR A 83 16.73 -0.53 3.09
CA THR A 83 16.93 -0.80 1.66
C THR A 83 16.66 -2.27 1.34
N ASN A 84 16.51 -2.60 0.03
CA ASN A 84 16.37 -4.00 -0.40
C ASN A 84 17.58 -4.86 0.03
N ASP A 85 18.78 -4.30 0.01
CA ASP A 85 19.98 -5.01 0.45
C ASP A 85 19.95 -5.29 1.96
N GLU A 86 19.47 -4.34 2.76
CA GLU A 86 19.27 -4.52 4.19
C GLU A 86 18.19 -5.54 4.51
N LEU A 87 17.11 -5.57 3.73
CA LEU A 87 16.09 -6.61 3.84
C LEU A 87 16.66 -7.99 3.53
N LYS A 88 17.46 -8.10 2.46
CA LYS A 88 18.13 -9.35 2.13
C LYS A 88 19.08 -9.79 3.25
N ALA A 89 19.87 -8.86 3.79
CA ALA A 89 20.78 -9.16 4.90
C ALA A 89 20.03 -9.61 6.15
N PHE A 90 18.88 -9.00 6.47
CA PHE A 90 18.01 -9.44 7.56
C PHE A 90 17.52 -10.87 7.37
N ILE A 91 17.06 -11.23 6.16
CA ILE A 91 16.56 -12.57 5.86
C ILE A 91 17.69 -13.59 5.98
N ASP A 92 18.84 -13.31 5.36
CA ASP A 92 20.01 -14.21 5.40
C ASP A 92 20.48 -14.44 6.85
N ASP A 93 20.49 -13.38 7.66
CA ASP A 93 20.95 -13.44 9.04
C ASP A 93 19.93 -14.16 9.96
N ALA A 94 18.63 -13.96 9.75
CA ALA A 94 17.57 -14.71 10.43
C ALA A 94 17.65 -16.21 10.10
N HIS A 95 17.75 -16.55 8.81
CA HIS A 95 17.87 -17.94 8.35
C HIS A 95 19.14 -18.64 8.91
N SER A 96 20.27 -17.94 9.01
CA SER A 96 21.48 -18.47 9.61
C SER A 96 21.31 -18.91 11.07
N ARG A 97 20.33 -18.34 11.78
CA ARG A 97 19.93 -18.67 13.14
C ARG A 97 18.78 -19.68 13.22
N GLY A 98 18.30 -20.18 12.08
CA GLY A 98 17.14 -21.06 12.01
C GLY A 98 15.85 -20.34 12.42
N ILE A 99 15.70 -19.08 11.99
CA ILE A 99 14.48 -18.28 12.14
C ILE A 99 13.93 -18.04 10.74
N ASP A 100 12.72 -18.51 10.48
CA ASP A 100 11.98 -18.24 9.24
C ASP A 100 11.51 -16.80 9.20
N VAL A 101 11.36 -16.23 7.99
CA VAL A 101 10.82 -14.89 7.79
C VAL A 101 9.57 -14.96 6.93
N TYR A 102 8.46 -14.45 7.45
CA TYR A 102 7.19 -14.34 6.75
C TYR A 102 6.85 -12.89 6.48
N PHE A 103 6.34 -12.64 5.27
CA PHE A 103 5.84 -11.32 4.88
C PHE A 103 4.32 -11.30 4.88
N ASP A 104 3.76 -10.27 5.49
CA ASP A 104 2.38 -9.88 5.21
C ASP A 104 2.34 -9.25 3.82
N ILE A 105 1.46 -9.74 2.95
CA ILE A 105 1.32 -9.24 1.58
C ILE A 105 -0.08 -8.70 1.33
N ILE A 106 -0.16 -7.59 0.61
CA ILE A 106 -1.41 -6.96 0.22
C ILE A 106 -1.70 -7.30 -1.23
N THR A 107 -2.80 -8.02 -1.47
CA THR A 107 -3.23 -8.46 -2.81
C THR A 107 -4.52 -7.76 -3.27
N ASN A 108 -5.15 -6.96 -2.42
CA ASN A 108 -6.49 -6.41 -2.65
C ASN A 108 -6.50 -4.91 -3.01
N HIS A 109 -5.54 -4.13 -2.53
CA HIS A 109 -5.53 -2.68 -2.72
C HIS A 109 -4.11 -2.11 -2.74
N THR A 110 -3.98 -0.85 -3.14
CA THR A 110 -2.78 -0.02 -3.03
C THR A 110 -3.04 1.15 -2.08
N ALA A 111 -2.09 2.09 -1.93
CA ALA A 111 -2.34 3.36 -1.27
C ALA A 111 -3.54 4.08 -1.92
N ASP A 112 -4.30 4.77 -1.10
CA ASP A 112 -5.44 5.58 -1.54
C ASP A 112 -4.93 6.91 -2.13
N VAL A 113 -4.72 6.91 -3.45
CA VAL A 113 -4.31 8.09 -4.23
C VAL A 113 -5.42 8.55 -5.17
N ILE A 114 -6.58 7.86 -5.14
CA ILE A 114 -7.76 8.19 -5.93
C ILE A 114 -8.80 8.76 -4.99
N SER A 115 -9.30 9.96 -5.30
CA SER A 115 -10.51 10.53 -4.73
C SER A 115 -11.66 10.46 -5.74
N TYR A 116 -12.84 10.90 -5.35
CA TYR A 116 -14.01 10.90 -6.22
C TYR A 116 -14.63 12.29 -6.28
N ALA A 117 -15.01 12.73 -7.48
CA ALA A 117 -15.60 14.04 -7.71
C ALA A 117 -16.90 14.25 -6.91
N GLU A 118 -17.61 13.18 -6.63
CA GLU A 118 -18.83 13.16 -5.82
C GLU A 118 -18.56 13.38 -4.33
N ASN A 119 -17.29 13.39 -3.90
CA ASN A 119 -16.86 13.58 -2.51
C ASN A 119 -17.61 12.68 -1.51
N GLN A 120 -17.86 11.44 -1.90
CA GLN A 120 -18.52 10.44 -1.06
C GLN A 120 -17.81 9.11 -1.15
N TYR A 121 -17.83 8.35 -0.06
CA TYR A 121 -17.23 7.04 0.09
C TYR A 121 -18.26 5.97 0.47
N THR A 122 -19.54 6.29 0.34
CA THR A 122 -20.61 5.34 0.59
C THR A 122 -20.67 4.35 -0.57
N TYR A 123 -20.59 3.06 -0.25
CA TYR A 123 -20.74 2.00 -1.23
C TYR A 123 -22.08 2.12 -1.99
N ILE A 124 -22.01 2.11 -3.31
CA ILE A 124 -23.16 2.07 -4.20
C ILE A 124 -23.16 0.70 -4.87
N ASP A 125 -24.17 -0.12 -4.60
CA ASP A 125 -24.28 -1.44 -5.19
C ASP A 125 -24.70 -1.37 -6.67
N GLN A 126 -24.44 -2.45 -7.42
CA GLN A 126 -24.74 -2.57 -8.82
C GLN A 126 -26.25 -2.57 -9.11
N ALA A 127 -27.11 -2.96 -8.16
CA ALA A 127 -28.54 -2.91 -8.33
C ALA A 127 -29.06 -1.45 -8.33
N THR A 128 -28.40 -0.60 -7.55
CA THR A 128 -28.71 0.84 -7.48
C THR A 128 -28.12 1.60 -8.68
N LYS A 129 -26.87 1.32 -9.05
CA LYS A 129 -26.20 1.91 -10.21
C LYS A 129 -25.32 0.86 -10.90
N PRO A 130 -25.82 0.18 -11.95
CA PRO A 130 -25.07 -0.80 -12.70
C PRO A 130 -23.79 -0.21 -13.31
N TYR A 131 -22.77 -1.03 -13.49
CA TYR A 131 -21.63 -0.67 -14.34
C TYR A 131 -22.10 -0.55 -15.79
N THR A 132 -21.50 0.36 -16.54
CA THR A 132 -21.77 0.53 -17.96
C THR A 132 -20.48 0.42 -18.77
N ASP A 133 -20.59 -0.09 -19.99
CA ASP A 133 -19.49 -0.02 -20.94
C ASP A 133 -19.26 1.43 -21.45
N ALA A 134 -18.21 1.64 -22.23
CA ALA A 134 -17.92 2.96 -22.82
C ALA A 134 -19.01 3.47 -23.77
N ALA A 135 -19.91 2.60 -24.22
CA ALA A 135 -21.09 2.98 -25.04
C ALA A 135 -22.33 3.25 -24.19
N GLY A 136 -22.25 3.09 -22.86
CA GLY A 136 -23.34 3.32 -21.91
C GLY A 136 -24.27 2.12 -21.70
N ASN A 137 -23.95 0.93 -22.21
CA ASN A 137 -24.75 -0.27 -21.96
C ASN A 137 -24.42 -0.85 -20.60
N ALA A 138 -25.44 -1.12 -19.79
CA ALA A 138 -25.25 -1.78 -18.50
C ALA A 138 -24.80 -3.24 -18.68
N PHE A 139 -23.92 -3.70 -17.81
CA PHE A 139 -23.46 -5.10 -17.78
C PHE A 139 -23.20 -5.58 -16.35
N ASP A 140 -23.19 -6.88 -16.15
CA ASP A 140 -22.76 -7.54 -14.90
C ASP A 140 -21.34 -8.09 -15.11
N PRO A 141 -20.34 -7.68 -14.30
CA PRO A 141 -18.99 -8.26 -14.35
C PRO A 141 -18.96 -9.77 -14.20
N ALA A 142 -19.94 -10.37 -13.51
CA ALA A 142 -20.02 -11.80 -13.32
C ALA A 142 -20.24 -12.56 -14.65
N ASP A 143 -20.86 -11.94 -15.65
CA ASP A 143 -21.08 -12.53 -16.96
C ASP A 143 -19.78 -12.75 -17.76
N PHE A 144 -18.71 -12.08 -17.35
CA PHE A 144 -17.38 -12.13 -17.97
C PHE A 144 -16.38 -13.00 -17.18
N ALA A 145 -16.78 -13.54 -16.02
CA ALA A 145 -15.93 -14.36 -15.18
C ALA A 145 -15.49 -15.63 -15.96
N GLY A 146 -14.17 -15.84 -16.07
CA GLY A 146 -13.58 -16.96 -16.80
C GLY A 146 -13.60 -16.82 -18.33
N THR A 147 -13.91 -15.64 -18.85
CA THR A 147 -13.78 -15.32 -20.28
C THR A 147 -12.51 -14.51 -20.55
N ASP A 148 -12.03 -14.50 -21.79
CA ASP A 148 -10.91 -13.67 -22.25
C ASP A 148 -11.37 -12.27 -22.71
N THR A 149 -12.64 -11.96 -22.54
CA THR A 149 -13.24 -10.69 -22.98
C THR A 149 -13.83 -9.94 -21.81
N PHE A 150 -13.67 -8.63 -21.82
CA PHE A 150 -14.32 -7.72 -20.88
C PHE A 150 -14.73 -6.46 -21.65
N PRO A 151 -15.85 -5.80 -21.31
CA PRO A 151 -16.28 -4.58 -21.99
C PRO A 151 -15.24 -3.47 -21.91
N THR A 152 -15.11 -2.68 -22.96
CA THR A 152 -14.30 -1.46 -22.90
C THR A 152 -14.96 -0.49 -21.93
N MET A 153 -14.19 0.03 -20.97
CA MET A 153 -14.67 0.92 -19.92
C MET A 153 -14.29 2.37 -20.21
N ASP A 154 -15.06 3.30 -19.68
CA ASP A 154 -14.75 4.72 -19.64
C ASP A 154 -14.65 5.18 -18.19
N ALA A 155 -13.52 5.80 -17.81
CA ALA A 155 -13.23 6.18 -16.43
C ALA A 155 -14.24 7.16 -15.83
N ALA A 156 -14.89 7.99 -16.65
CA ALA A 156 -15.83 9.01 -16.19
C ALA A 156 -17.29 8.50 -16.11
N THR A 157 -17.63 7.44 -16.86
CA THR A 157 -19.04 7.07 -17.03
C THR A 157 -19.36 5.62 -16.66
N SER A 158 -18.36 4.73 -16.67
CA SER A 158 -18.57 3.30 -16.47
C SER A 158 -18.83 2.91 -15.00
N PHE A 159 -18.39 3.70 -14.05
CA PHE A 159 -18.49 3.43 -12.60
C PHE A 159 -19.47 4.38 -11.91
N PRO A 160 -19.98 4.02 -10.71
CA PRO A 160 -20.84 4.91 -9.92
C PRO A 160 -20.14 6.17 -9.41
N TYR A 161 -18.80 6.20 -9.49
CA TYR A 161 -17.96 7.30 -9.04
C TYR A 161 -17.07 7.79 -10.17
N THR A 162 -16.79 9.10 -10.19
CA THR A 162 -15.82 9.71 -11.11
C THR A 162 -14.47 9.80 -10.42
N PRO A 163 -13.45 9.00 -10.81
CA PRO A 163 -12.13 9.01 -10.17
C PRO A 163 -11.42 10.33 -10.44
N VAL A 164 -10.81 10.87 -9.40
CA VAL A 164 -9.96 12.06 -9.44
C VAL A 164 -8.62 11.73 -8.79
N VAL A 165 -7.53 11.95 -9.51
CA VAL A 165 -6.17 11.76 -9.01
C VAL A 165 -5.45 13.10 -9.02
N ASP A 166 -4.80 13.45 -7.90
CA ASP A 166 -3.90 14.61 -7.87
C ASP A 166 -2.78 14.39 -8.89
N PRO A 167 -2.50 15.37 -9.78
CA PRO A 167 -1.40 15.25 -10.75
C PRO A 167 -0.04 14.92 -10.13
N ALA A 168 0.20 15.32 -8.89
CA ALA A 168 1.41 14.97 -8.15
C ALA A 168 1.48 13.48 -7.78
N GLU A 169 0.34 12.80 -7.70
CA GLU A 169 0.21 11.40 -7.32
C GLU A 169 -0.10 10.46 -8.50
N ALA A 170 -0.34 11.02 -9.69
CA ALA A 170 -0.79 10.26 -10.86
C ALA A 170 0.16 9.13 -11.31
N ASN A 171 1.44 9.16 -10.90
CA ASN A 171 2.44 8.17 -11.29
C ASN A 171 3.25 7.64 -10.10
N VAL A 172 2.71 7.67 -8.88
CA VAL A 172 3.45 7.26 -7.67
C VAL A 172 3.50 5.75 -7.48
N LYS A 173 2.58 5.00 -8.10
CA LYS A 173 2.50 3.55 -7.93
C LYS A 173 3.45 2.80 -8.86
N VAL A 174 4.06 1.76 -8.32
CA VAL A 174 4.97 0.85 -9.04
C VAL A 174 4.54 -0.59 -8.77
N PRO A 175 4.29 -1.41 -9.77
CA PRO A 175 4.43 -1.19 -11.23
C PRO A 175 3.50 -0.10 -11.81
N ALA A 176 3.92 0.50 -12.93
CA ALA A 176 3.24 1.66 -13.52
C ALA A 176 1.78 1.43 -13.91
N TRP A 177 1.40 0.19 -14.27
CA TRP A 177 0.02 -0.16 -14.62
C TRP A 177 -0.98 0.02 -13.45
N LEU A 178 -0.50 0.07 -12.21
CA LEU A 178 -1.34 0.37 -11.05
C LEU A 178 -1.85 1.83 -11.00
N ASN A 179 -1.30 2.71 -11.84
CA ASN A 179 -1.75 4.11 -11.94
C ASN A 179 -2.88 4.28 -12.96
N ASP A 180 -3.24 3.23 -13.69
CA ASP A 180 -4.33 3.28 -14.64
C ASP A 180 -5.66 3.26 -13.89
N VAL A 181 -6.46 4.31 -14.05
CA VAL A 181 -7.78 4.48 -13.44
C VAL A 181 -8.92 4.05 -14.36
N THR A 182 -8.58 3.51 -15.55
CA THR A 182 -9.54 3.07 -16.56
C THR A 182 -9.81 1.57 -16.54
N LEU A 183 -9.17 0.84 -15.62
CA LEU A 183 -9.29 -0.63 -15.48
C LEU A 183 -10.19 -1.01 -14.32
#